data_8ddb57e01a253757507b180fae59be77
#
_entry.id   8ddb57e01a253757507b180fae59be77
#
_cell.length_a   1.000
_cell.length_b   1.000
_cell.length_c   1.000
_cell.angle_alpha   90.00
_cell.angle_beta   90.00
_cell.angle_gamma   90.00
#
_symmetry.space_group_name_H-M   'P 1'
#
loop_
_entity.id
_entity.type
_entity.pdbx_description
1 polymer ?
#
loop_
_entity_poly.entity_id
_entity_poly.type
_entity_poly.pdbx_seq_one_letter_code
_entity_poly.pdbx_strand_id
1 'polypeptide(L)'
;TDHKSLKYIFTQKELNLRQRRWLELIKDYDMKLHYHPRKANVVADALSRKSYVNTLMTGGLPKELAEDLRELCLEIVSRGYVAALEIQSTLMDKIKEAQKTDKEIAEIKERMSKGKAKGFREDEHDTLWFEDRVYVPNDPEIRKLILQEAHDSPYSIHPGNTKMYLDLKDSFWWTGMKKDIVEYVAVCDVCQRVKAEHHKPAGLLQPLPIPEWKWDKLGMDFITGLPRTHSGYDSIWVVVDRLSKVAHFIPVKTTYTSAKLAKIYMTRIVRMHKVPSTIVLDRGTQFTSKFWNQLHETFGTRLEFSTIFHPQTDGQTERVNQILEDMLRGCALDYGSSWDDNLPYAEFSYNNSYQTSLKMAPFEALYGRRCKTPLLW
;
A
#
# COMPACT_ATOMS: atom_id res chain seq x y z
N THR A 1 -19.45 22.62 -19.12
CA THR A 1 -18.37 22.27 -20.04
C THR A 1 -17.98 23.47 -20.91
N ASP A 2 -16.72 23.58 -21.26
CA ASP A 2 -16.13 24.57 -22.17
C ASP A 2 -16.02 24.07 -23.64
N HIS A 3 -16.26 22.78 -23.87
CA HIS A 3 -16.29 22.18 -25.19
C HIS A 3 -17.70 22.26 -25.81
N LYS A 4 -17.82 23.05 -26.84
CA LYS A 4 -19.10 23.29 -27.55
C LYS A 4 -19.70 21.99 -28.11
N SER A 5 -18.87 21.03 -28.52
CA SER A 5 -19.31 19.73 -29.03
C SER A 5 -19.99 18.85 -27.98
N LEU A 6 -19.62 18.99 -26.69
CA LEU A 6 -20.25 18.21 -25.62
C LEU A 6 -21.68 18.65 -25.31
N LYS A 7 -22.10 19.86 -25.70
CA LYS A 7 -23.48 20.34 -25.56
C LYS A 7 -24.49 19.41 -26.27
N TYR A 8 -24.03 18.78 -27.35
CA TYR A 8 -24.88 17.96 -28.22
C TYR A 8 -24.62 16.46 -28.08
N ILE A 9 -23.85 16.03 -27.08
CA ILE A 9 -23.42 14.63 -26.95
C ILE A 9 -24.58 13.64 -26.80
N PHE A 10 -25.70 14.07 -26.22
CA PHE A 10 -26.91 13.25 -26.07
C PHE A 10 -27.77 13.21 -27.33
N THR A 11 -27.58 14.13 -28.28
CA THR A 11 -28.38 14.26 -29.49
C THR A 11 -27.64 13.92 -30.79
N GLN A 12 -26.33 13.67 -30.69
CA GLN A 12 -25.50 13.34 -31.85
C GLN A 12 -25.78 11.93 -32.36
N LYS A 13 -26.02 11.78 -33.66
CA LYS A 13 -26.34 10.48 -34.30
C LYS A 13 -25.13 9.57 -34.42
N GLU A 14 -23.94 10.13 -34.61
CA GLU A 14 -22.69 9.37 -34.74
C GLU A 14 -21.71 9.75 -33.62
N LEU A 15 -21.38 8.77 -32.79
CA LEU A 15 -20.44 8.89 -31.69
C LEU A 15 -19.29 7.89 -31.90
N ASN A 16 -18.06 8.33 -31.65
CA ASN A 16 -16.94 7.42 -31.65
C ASN A 16 -16.98 6.47 -30.41
N LEU A 17 -16.23 5.37 -30.45
CA LEU A 17 -16.21 4.35 -29.40
C LEU A 17 -15.91 4.90 -27.98
N ARG A 18 -15.09 5.95 -27.90
CA ARG A 18 -14.74 6.59 -26.64
C ARG A 18 -15.90 7.42 -26.08
N GLN A 19 -16.63 8.12 -26.94
CA GLN A 19 -17.81 8.89 -26.57
C GLN A 19 -18.97 7.98 -26.19
N ARG A 20 -19.16 6.83 -26.84
CA ARG A 20 -20.17 5.82 -26.48
C ARG A 20 -19.90 5.25 -25.09
N ARG A 21 -18.67 4.87 -24.77
CA ARG A 21 -18.30 4.41 -23.42
C ARG A 21 -18.55 5.47 -22.35
N TRP A 22 -18.31 6.73 -22.66
CA TRP A 22 -18.60 7.83 -21.74
C TRP A 22 -20.12 7.99 -21.52
N LEU A 23 -20.93 7.89 -22.56
CA LEU A 23 -22.37 7.93 -22.44
C LEU A 23 -22.93 6.77 -21.63
N GLU A 24 -22.39 5.57 -21.78
CA GLU A 24 -22.78 4.43 -20.96
C GLU A 24 -22.48 4.65 -19.47
N LEU A 25 -21.34 5.25 -19.14
CA LEU A 25 -20.97 5.57 -17.75
C LEU A 25 -21.85 6.63 -17.09
N ILE A 26 -22.38 7.58 -17.86
CA ILE A 26 -23.20 8.68 -17.33
C ILE A 26 -24.70 8.47 -17.51
N LYS A 27 -25.12 7.38 -18.17
CA LYS A 27 -26.51 7.06 -18.49
C LYS A 27 -27.40 6.97 -17.25
N ASP A 28 -26.84 6.51 -16.13
CA ASP A 28 -27.57 6.29 -14.88
C ASP A 28 -27.68 7.54 -14.02
N TYR A 29 -27.13 8.67 -14.49
CA TYR A 29 -27.16 9.94 -13.77
C TYR A 29 -28.12 10.92 -14.46
N ASP A 30 -29.08 11.49 -13.70
CA ASP A 30 -29.93 12.58 -14.18
C ASP A 30 -29.12 13.88 -14.22
N MET A 31 -28.46 14.16 -15.34
CA MET A 31 -27.60 15.31 -15.51
C MET A 31 -27.89 16.12 -16.77
N LYS A 32 -27.80 17.43 -16.64
CA LYS A 32 -27.93 18.37 -17.76
C LYS A 32 -26.56 18.99 -18.08
N LEU A 33 -26.15 18.93 -19.35
CA LEU A 33 -24.91 19.53 -19.81
C LEU A 33 -25.16 20.97 -20.27
N HIS A 34 -24.57 21.94 -19.58
CA HIS A 34 -24.59 23.35 -19.95
C HIS A 34 -23.24 23.77 -20.52
N TYR A 35 -23.24 24.43 -21.67
CA TYR A 35 -22.06 25.01 -22.28
C TYR A 35 -21.79 26.39 -21.68
N HIS A 36 -20.59 26.57 -21.17
CA HIS A 36 -20.04 27.86 -20.73
C HIS A 36 -18.74 28.15 -21.47
N PRO A 37 -18.58 29.32 -22.10
CA PRO A 37 -17.31 29.69 -22.75
C PRO A 37 -16.14 29.67 -21.75
N ARG A 38 -14.94 29.33 -22.23
CA ARG A 38 -13.70 29.20 -21.41
C ARG A 38 -13.51 30.28 -20.36
N LYS A 39 -13.77 31.54 -20.69
CA LYS A 39 -13.63 32.68 -19.77
C LYS A 39 -14.60 32.66 -18.59
N ALA A 40 -15.72 31.95 -18.68
CA ALA A 40 -16.76 31.88 -17.65
C ALA A 40 -16.72 30.57 -16.84
N ASN A 41 -15.99 29.55 -17.30
CA ASN A 41 -15.97 28.20 -16.72
C ASN A 41 -14.67 27.91 -15.96
N VAL A 42 -14.26 28.82 -15.08
CA VAL A 42 -12.98 28.80 -14.38
C VAL A 42 -12.77 27.50 -13.55
N VAL A 43 -13.83 27.05 -12.88
CA VAL A 43 -13.74 25.85 -12.00
C VAL A 43 -13.60 24.56 -12.81
N ALA A 44 -14.43 24.39 -13.85
CA ALA A 44 -14.34 23.19 -14.68
C ALA A 44 -13.07 23.18 -15.54
N ASP A 45 -12.60 24.33 -15.97
CA ASP A 45 -11.32 24.47 -16.68
C ASP A 45 -10.14 24.12 -15.75
N ALA A 46 -10.16 24.54 -14.50
CA ALA A 46 -9.15 24.18 -13.51
C ALA A 46 -9.16 22.68 -13.18
N LEU A 47 -10.34 22.05 -13.10
CA LEU A 47 -10.48 20.61 -12.83
C LEU A 47 -10.20 19.73 -14.05
N SER A 48 -10.41 20.22 -15.29
CA SER A 48 -10.19 19.48 -16.52
C SER A 48 -8.75 19.54 -17.02
N ARG A 49 -8.00 20.53 -16.59
CA ARG A 49 -6.55 20.58 -16.83
C ARG A 49 -5.92 19.45 -16.04
N LYS A 50 -5.34 18.46 -16.71
CA LYS A 50 -4.28 17.66 -16.11
C LYS A 50 -3.36 18.68 -15.44
N SER A 51 -3.12 18.52 -14.14
CA SER A 51 -2.27 19.41 -13.38
C SER A 51 -0.94 19.59 -14.11
N TYR A 52 -0.85 20.62 -14.92
CA TYR A 52 0.45 21.17 -15.26
C TYR A 52 0.92 21.79 -13.95
N VAL A 53 1.92 21.21 -13.34
CA VAL A 53 2.63 21.83 -12.25
C VAL A 53 3.06 23.20 -12.79
N ASN A 54 2.43 24.26 -12.31
CA ASN A 54 2.84 25.62 -12.66
C ASN A 54 4.30 25.74 -12.26
N THR A 55 5.14 26.14 -13.20
CA THR A 55 6.55 26.39 -13.01
C THR A 55 6.75 27.22 -11.75
N LEU A 56 7.20 26.61 -10.68
CA LEU A 56 7.78 27.34 -9.56
C LEU A 56 9.04 28.00 -10.11
N MET A 57 8.98 29.31 -10.29
CA MET A 57 10.16 30.10 -10.63
C MET A 57 11.24 29.83 -9.58
N THR A 58 12.38 29.30 -9.99
CA THR A 58 13.49 28.85 -9.15
C THR A 58 14.26 29.98 -8.42
N GLY A 59 13.73 31.16 -8.39
CA GLY A 59 14.31 32.30 -7.63
C GLY A 59 13.76 32.38 -6.23
N GLY A 60 13.90 31.34 -5.38
CA GLY A 60 13.48 31.48 -3.98
C GLY A 60 12.91 30.27 -3.28
N LEU A 61 13.25 29.05 -3.69
CA LEU A 61 12.94 27.89 -2.85
C LEU A 61 13.67 28.00 -1.51
N PRO A 62 12.97 27.83 -0.38
CA PRO A 62 13.60 27.67 0.92
C PRO A 62 14.65 26.55 0.87
N LYS A 63 15.80 26.77 1.51
CA LYS A 63 16.90 25.77 1.50
C LYS A 63 16.46 24.39 1.99
N GLU A 64 15.61 24.36 2.99
CA GLU A 64 15.00 23.14 3.56
C GLU A 64 14.24 22.33 2.49
N LEU A 65 13.36 22.98 1.72
CA LEU A 65 12.61 22.31 0.66
C LEU A 65 13.49 21.78 -0.48
N ALA A 66 14.61 22.49 -0.75
CA ALA A 66 15.59 22.04 -1.74
C ALA A 66 16.43 20.85 -1.24
N GLU A 67 16.64 20.73 0.06
CA GLU A 67 17.29 19.58 0.70
C GLU A 67 16.35 18.38 0.71
N ASP A 68 15.10 18.55 1.09
CA ASP A 68 14.05 17.51 1.05
C ASP A 68 13.86 16.93 -0.37
N LEU A 69 13.88 17.80 -1.39
CA LEU A 69 13.78 17.36 -2.79
C LEU A 69 15.01 16.55 -3.25
N ARG A 70 16.21 16.87 -2.72
CA ARG A 70 17.43 16.08 -3.00
C ARG A 70 17.41 14.73 -2.29
N GLU A 71 16.96 14.66 -1.05
CA GLU A 71 16.80 13.40 -0.33
C GLU A 71 15.82 12.46 -1.02
N LEU A 72 14.79 13.03 -1.69
CA LEU A 72 13.84 12.28 -2.50
C LEU A 72 14.38 11.93 -3.91
N CYS A 73 15.65 12.21 -4.21
CA CYS A 73 16.24 12.04 -5.55
C CYS A 73 15.47 12.76 -6.67
N LEU A 74 14.87 13.92 -6.38
CA LEU A 74 14.14 14.73 -7.34
C LEU A 74 15.04 15.82 -7.89
N GLU A 75 15.28 15.83 -9.19
CA GLU A 75 16.07 16.87 -9.86
C GLU A 75 15.17 17.96 -10.44
N ILE A 76 15.44 19.23 -10.11
CA ILE A 76 14.72 20.37 -10.68
C ILE A 76 15.42 20.80 -11.95
N VAL A 77 14.84 20.49 -13.10
CA VAL A 77 15.38 20.93 -14.40
C VAL A 77 15.05 22.38 -14.66
N SER A 78 16.08 23.24 -14.68
CA SER A 78 15.99 24.70 -14.71
C SER A 78 15.76 25.32 -16.10
N ARG A 79 15.13 24.63 -17.03
CA ARG A 79 14.75 25.21 -18.32
C ARG A 79 13.27 25.08 -18.60
N GLY A 80 12.51 26.12 -18.25
CA GLY A 80 11.26 26.57 -18.88
C GLY A 80 10.09 25.60 -19.14
N TYR A 81 10.29 24.30 -19.08
CA TYR A 81 9.29 23.26 -19.30
C TYR A 81 9.55 22.12 -18.31
N VAL A 82 8.73 21.99 -17.29
CA VAL A 82 8.67 20.75 -16.51
C VAL A 82 7.96 19.73 -17.39
N ALA A 83 8.71 18.97 -18.17
CA ALA A 83 8.15 17.97 -19.06
C ALA A 83 7.62 16.74 -18.33
N ALA A 84 8.23 16.30 -17.26
CA ALA A 84 7.79 15.29 -16.32
C ALA A 84 8.71 15.31 -15.10
N LEU A 85 8.17 15.04 -13.91
CA LEU A 85 8.99 14.64 -12.78
C LEU A 85 9.26 13.14 -12.99
N GLU A 86 10.36 12.81 -13.62
CA GLU A 86 10.81 11.44 -13.78
C GLU A 86 11.58 11.05 -12.52
N ILE A 87 10.95 10.26 -11.67
CA ILE A 87 11.65 9.61 -10.56
C ILE A 87 12.46 8.48 -11.19
N GLN A 88 13.74 8.72 -11.45
CA GLN A 88 14.63 7.67 -11.95
C GLN A 88 15.06 6.79 -10.78
N SER A 89 14.80 5.52 -10.88
CA SER A 89 15.31 4.53 -9.96
C SER A 89 16.82 4.36 -10.20
N THR A 90 17.64 4.98 -9.37
CA THR A 90 19.10 4.83 -9.41
C THR A 90 19.53 3.36 -9.29
N LEU A 91 18.72 2.51 -8.68
CA LEU A 91 18.97 1.07 -8.56
C LEU A 91 18.85 0.37 -9.92
N MET A 92 17.82 0.68 -10.72
CA MET A 92 17.67 0.08 -12.06
C MET A 92 18.83 0.47 -12.99
N ASP A 93 19.32 1.71 -12.89
CA ASP A 93 20.46 2.16 -13.68
C ASP A 93 21.76 1.44 -13.25
N LYS A 94 21.96 1.25 -11.94
CA LYS A 94 23.08 0.45 -11.42
C LYS A 94 23.02 -1.01 -11.90
N ILE A 95 21.83 -1.62 -11.91
CA ILE A 95 21.64 -2.99 -12.42
C ILE A 95 21.98 -3.05 -13.91
N LYS A 96 21.50 -2.11 -14.73
CA LYS A 96 21.79 -2.05 -16.17
C LYS A 96 23.27 -1.88 -16.44
N GLU A 97 23.94 -1.02 -15.70
CA GLU A 97 25.37 -0.79 -15.86
C GLU A 97 26.18 -2.06 -15.47
N ALA A 98 25.84 -2.69 -14.38
CA ALA A 98 26.51 -3.92 -13.96
C ALA A 98 26.22 -5.12 -14.88
N GLN A 99 25.06 -5.16 -15.51
CA GLN A 99 24.76 -6.18 -16.51
C GLN A 99 25.72 -6.15 -17.72
N LYS A 100 26.27 -4.98 -18.07
CA LYS A 100 27.21 -4.84 -19.20
C LYS A 100 28.56 -5.50 -18.95
N THR A 101 28.97 -5.62 -17.68
CA THR A 101 30.29 -6.11 -17.28
C THR A 101 30.28 -7.53 -16.71
N ASP A 102 29.12 -8.10 -16.46
CA ASP A 102 28.95 -9.42 -15.86
C ASP A 102 29.23 -10.55 -16.86
N LYS A 103 30.17 -11.45 -16.50
CA LYS A 103 30.57 -12.58 -17.36
C LYS A 103 29.48 -13.63 -17.52
N GLU A 104 28.69 -13.88 -16.45
CA GLU A 104 27.59 -14.86 -16.51
C GLU A 104 26.50 -14.38 -17.50
N ILE A 105 26.24 -13.07 -17.53
CA ILE A 105 25.31 -12.46 -18.47
C ILE A 105 25.83 -12.59 -19.91
N ALA A 106 27.11 -12.39 -20.16
CA ALA A 106 27.70 -12.58 -21.48
C ALA A 106 27.54 -14.03 -21.97
N GLU A 107 27.73 -15.02 -21.09
CA GLU A 107 27.51 -16.43 -21.42
C GLU A 107 26.02 -16.75 -21.67
N ILE A 108 25.11 -16.11 -20.92
CA ILE A 108 23.67 -16.26 -21.13
C ILE A 108 23.29 -15.68 -22.50
N LYS A 109 23.77 -14.50 -22.86
CA LYS A 109 23.53 -13.88 -24.17
C LYS A 109 24.07 -14.73 -25.31
N GLU A 110 25.24 -15.33 -25.15
CA GLU A 110 25.77 -16.29 -26.13
C GLU A 110 24.89 -17.54 -26.27
N ARG A 111 24.37 -18.06 -25.16
CA ARG A 111 23.40 -19.18 -25.18
C ARG A 111 22.07 -18.80 -25.82
N MET A 112 21.61 -17.55 -25.61
CA MET A 112 20.41 -17.02 -26.27
C MET A 112 20.57 -16.97 -27.80
N SER A 113 21.70 -16.49 -28.31
CA SER A 113 21.98 -16.45 -29.74
C SER A 113 21.98 -17.84 -30.39
N LYS A 114 22.29 -18.89 -29.61
CA LYS A 114 22.25 -20.30 -30.02
C LYS A 114 20.88 -20.98 -29.78
N GLY A 115 19.87 -20.25 -29.35
CA GLY A 115 18.53 -20.76 -29.04
C GLY A 115 18.46 -21.70 -27.79
N LYS A 116 19.51 -21.73 -26.95
CA LYS A 116 19.66 -22.65 -25.81
C LYS A 116 19.26 -22.05 -24.46
N ALA A 117 18.89 -20.76 -24.40
CA ALA A 117 18.53 -20.07 -23.14
C ALA A 117 17.03 -19.76 -23.15
N LYS A 118 16.19 -20.70 -22.70
CA LYS A 118 14.75 -20.50 -22.59
C LYS A 118 14.40 -19.57 -21.43
N GLY A 119 13.42 -18.67 -21.63
CA GLY A 119 12.92 -17.76 -20.60
C GLY A 119 13.70 -16.45 -20.47
N PHE A 120 14.87 -16.33 -21.10
CA PHE A 120 15.62 -15.09 -21.13
C PHE A 120 15.22 -14.24 -22.34
N ARG A 121 15.12 -12.93 -22.13
CA ARG A 121 14.91 -11.92 -23.19
C ARG A 121 15.76 -10.68 -22.91
N GLU A 122 16.05 -9.94 -23.93
CA GLU A 122 16.72 -8.65 -23.88
C GLU A 122 15.75 -7.56 -24.34
N ASP A 123 15.72 -6.43 -23.66
CA ASP A 123 14.88 -5.29 -24.05
C ASP A 123 15.64 -4.33 -24.99
N GLU A 124 14.96 -3.26 -25.44
CA GLU A 124 15.50 -2.24 -26.33
C GLU A 124 16.69 -1.46 -25.72
N HIS A 125 16.94 -1.60 -24.44
CA HIS A 125 18.01 -0.95 -23.68
C HIS A 125 19.12 -1.92 -23.25
N ASP A 126 19.24 -3.06 -23.92
CA ASP A 126 20.22 -4.13 -23.65
C ASP A 126 20.11 -4.76 -22.26
N THR A 127 18.97 -4.56 -21.57
CA THR A 127 18.73 -5.12 -20.24
C THR A 127 18.27 -6.57 -20.35
N LEU A 128 18.93 -7.47 -19.61
CA LEU A 128 18.58 -8.88 -19.57
C LEU A 128 17.45 -9.12 -18.57
N TRP A 129 16.41 -9.83 -19.03
CA TRP A 129 15.26 -10.26 -18.26
C TRP A 129 15.16 -11.77 -18.26
N PHE A 130 14.67 -12.32 -17.17
CA PHE A 130 14.26 -13.71 -17.07
C PHE A 130 12.75 -13.78 -16.90
N GLU A 131 12.02 -14.26 -17.90
CA GLU A 131 10.57 -14.09 -18.01
C GLU A 131 10.21 -12.60 -17.96
N ASP A 132 9.43 -12.16 -16.98
CA ASP A 132 9.04 -10.76 -16.77
C ASP A 132 9.79 -10.08 -15.61
N ARG A 133 10.92 -10.66 -15.20
CA ARG A 133 11.73 -10.22 -14.05
C ARG A 133 13.11 -9.75 -14.51
N VAL A 134 13.56 -8.66 -13.91
CA VAL A 134 14.92 -8.14 -14.19
C VAL A 134 15.95 -9.14 -13.67
N TYR A 135 16.88 -9.54 -14.54
CA TYR A 135 18.01 -10.36 -14.13
C TYR A 135 19.01 -9.52 -13.33
N VAL A 136 19.27 -9.88 -12.09
CA VAL A 136 20.25 -9.19 -11.24
C VAL A 136 21.63 -9.85 -11.40
N PRO A 137 22.66 -9.08 -11.79
CA PRO A 137 24.02 -9.60 -11.97
C PRO A 137 24.59 -10.23 -10.69
N ASN A 138 25.65 -11.00 -10.84
CA ASN A 138 26.37 -11.55 -9.69
C ASN A 138 27.30 -10.51 -9.06
N ASP A 139 26.72 -9.38 -8.65
CA ASP A 139 27.37 -8.27 -7.97
C ASP A 139 26.87 -8.22 -6.52
N PRO A 140 27.76 -8.49 -5.52
CA PRO A 140 27.36 -8.49 -4.13
C PRO A 140 26.79 -7.16 -3.64
N GLU A 141 27.29 -6.01 -4.13
CA GLU A 141 26.83 -4.69 -3.70
C GLU A 141 25.42 -4.40 -4.20
N ILE A 142 25.12 -4.73 -5.45
CA ILE A 142 23.78 -4.54 -6.02
C ILE A 142 22.78 -5.46 -5.32
N ARG A 143 23.12 -6.74 -5.14
CA ARG A 143 22.24 -7.67 -4.42
C ARG A 143 22.00 -7.22 -2.99
N LYS A 144 23.03 -6.72 -2.31
CA LYS A 144 22.91 -6.16 -0.97
C LYS A 144 21.96 -4.95 -0.93
N LEU A 145 22.09 -4.01 -1.88
CA LEU A 145 21.19 -2.86 -1.97
C LEU A 145 19.72 -3.28 -2.17
N ILE A 146 19.46 -4.27 -3.03
CA ILE A 146 18.11 -4.81 -3.25
C ILE A 146 17.57 -5.43 -1.95
N LEU A 147 18.39 -6.25 -1.27
CA LEU A 147 18.00 -6.93 -0.04
C LEU A 147 17.77 -5.93 1.10
N GLN A 148 18.62 -4.91 1.19
CA GLN A 148 18.50 -3.86 2.19
C GLN A 148 17.21 -3.05 1.99
N GLU A 149 16.92 -2.58 0.78
CA GLU A 149 15.69 -1.83 0.49
C GLU A 149 14.43 -2.69 0.72
N ALA A 150 14.48 -3.98 0.37
CA ALA A 150 13.36 -4.89 0.56
C ALA A 150 13.17 -5.37 2.01
N HIS A 151 14.12 -5.10 2.91
CA HIS A 151 14.07 -5.55 4.30
C HIS A 151 14.05 -4.41 5.31
N ASP A 152 15.02 -3.48 5.18
CA ASP A 152 15.32 -2.47 6.21
C ASP A 152 14.58 -1.15 5.96
N SER A 153 13.96 -0.97 4.78
CA SER A 153 13.28 0.29 4.46
C SER A 153 11.98 0.50 5.26
N PRO A 154 11.58 1.77 5.52
CA PRO A 154 10.33 2.08 6.19
C PRO A 154 9.07 1.53 5.48
N TYR A 155 9.17 1.24 4.18
CA TYR A 155 8.07 0.68 3.39
C TYR A 155 7.96 -0.85 3.49
N SER A 156 8.99 -1.52 3.99
CA SER A 156 9.06 -2.99 4.12
C SER A 156 8.96 -3.46 5.56
N ILE A 157 9.60 -2.78 6.49
CA ILE A 157 9.62 -3.02 7.94
C ILE A 157 9.94 -4.48 8.27
N HIS A 158 11.17 -4.89 8.00
CA HIS A 158 11.72 -6.19 8.37
C HIS A 158 10.82 -7.39 8.02
N PRO A 159 10.43 -7.61 6.75
CA PRO A 159 9.62 -8.78 6.39
C PRO A 159 10.39 -10.08 6.67
N GLY A 160 9.66 -11.16 7.00
CA GLY A 160 10.26 -12.49 7.08
C GLY A 160 10.68 -13.00 5.69
N ASN A 161 11.62 -13.96 5.67
CA ASN A 161 12.21 -14.51 4.44
C ASN A 161 11.17 -14.92 3.37
N THR A 162 10.05 -15.53 3.76
CA THR A 162 9.00 -15.96 2.83
C THR A 162 8.31 -14.76 2.19
N LYS A 163 7.92 -13.74 2.97
CA LYS A 163 7.29 -12.53 2.44
C LYS A 163 8.26 -11.78 1.54
N MET A 164 9.47 -11.52 2.01
CA MET A 164 10.51 -10.84 1.26
C MET A 164 10.80 -11.52 -0.09
N TYR A 165 10.90 -12.87 -0.11
CA TYR A 165 11.06 -13.61 -1.36
C TYR A 165 9.87 -13.43 -2.30
N LEU A 166 8.63 -13.52 -1.79
CA LEU A 166 7.43 -13.33 -2.59
C LEU A 166 7.28 -11.91 -3.11
N ASP A 167 7.78 -10.94 -2.37
CA ASP A 167 7.78 -9.53 -2.78
C ASP A 167 8.81 -9.23 -3.87
N LEU A 168 10.00 -9.81 -3.78
CA LEU A 168 11.08 -9.61 -4.74
C LEU A 168 10.94 -10.43 -6.02
N LYS A 169 10.42 -11.68 -5.94
CA LYS A 169 10.36 -12.61 -7.06
C LYS A 169 9.52 -12.12 -8.25
N ASP A 170 8.60 -11.21 -8.02
CA ASP A 170 7.73 -10.67 -9.07
C ASP A 170 8.47 -9.65 -9.97
N SER A 171 9.57 -9.09 -9.49
CA SER A 171 10.31 -8.03 -10.18
C SER A 171 11.76 -8.39 -10.50
N PHE A 172 12.41 -9.17 -9.64
CA PHE A 172 13.83 -9.52 -9.74
C PHE A 172 14.05 -11.02 -9.80
N TRP A 173 15.15 -11.40 -10.42
CA TRP A 173 15.60 -12.79 -10.45
C TRP A 173 17.13 -12.89 -10.50
N TRP A 174 17.72 -13.78 -9.73
CA TRP A 174 19.11 -14.23 -9.81
C TRP A 174 19.27 -15.63 -9.27
N THR A 175 20.35 -16.31 -9.68
CA THR A 175 20.67 -17.66 -9.22
C THR A 175 20.94 -17.67 -7.71
N GLY A 176 20.21 -18.48 -6.94
CA GLY A 176 20.37 -18.57 -5.48
C GLY A 176 19.58 -17.54 -4.67
N MET A 177 18.77 -16.69 -5.30
CA MET A 177 18.00 -15.60 -4.68
C MET A 177 17.31 -16.00 -3.36
N LYS A 178 16.66 -17.17 -3.32
CA LYS A 178 15.96 -17.62 -2.11
C LYS A 178 16.93 -17.88 -0.95
N LYS A 179 18.11 -18.40 -1.25
CA LYS A 179 19.16 -18.67 -0.26
C LYS A 179 19.71 -17.36 0.30
N ASP A 180 20.05 -16.42 -0.58
CA ASP A 180 20.60 -15.11 -0.21
C ASP A 180 19.61 -14.34 0.69
N ILE A 181 18.30 -14.39 0.39
CA ILE A 181 17.27 -13.79 1.21
C ILE A 181 17.18 -14.45 2.60
N VAL A 182 17.21 -15.77 2.65
CA VAL A 182 17.18 -16.50 3.95
C VAL A 182 18.39 -16.13 4.80
N GLU A 183 19.57 -16.10 4.22
CA GLU A 183 20.82 -15.73 4.91
C GLU A 183 20.78 -14.27 5.40
N TYR A 184 20.29 -13.34 4.56
CA TYR A 184 20.15 -11.94 4.93
C TYR A 184 19.22 -11.73 6.13
N VAL A 185 18.03 -12.32 6.08
CA VAL A 185 17.04 -12.19 7.17
C VAL A 185 17.52 -12.89 8.46
N ALA A 186 18.26 -14.00 8.34
CA ALA A 186 18.75 -14.75 9.49
C ALA A 186 19.78 -13.97 10.34
N VAL A 187 20.54 -13.06 9.73
CA VAL A 187 21.55 -12.25 10.44
C VAL A 187 21.04 -10.88 10.90
N CYS A 188 19.79 -10.53 10.57
CA CYS A 188 19.22 -9.25 10.97
C CYS A 188 18.97 -9.21 12.48
N ASP A 189 19.68 -8.33 13.20
CA ASP A 189 19.59 -8.16 14.65
C ASP A 189 18.18 -7.75 15.11
N VAL A 190 17.55 -6.82 14.41
CA VAL A 190 16.17 -6.37 14.70
C VAL A 190 15.19 -7.54 14.61
N CYS A 191 15.25 -8.33 13.52
CA CYS A 191 14.37 -9.50 13.36
C CYS A 191 14.57 -10.52 14.47
N GLN A 192 15.82 -10.76 14.90
CA GLN A 192 16.12 -11.72 15.96
C GLN A 192 15.61 -11.30 17.34
N ARG A 193 15.59 -9.99 17.61
CA ARG A 193 15.10 -9.44 18.89
C ARG A 193 13.58 -9.32 18.96
N VAL A 194 12.94 -8.99 17.83
CA VAL A 194 11.52 -8.60 17.80
C VAL A 194 10.60 -9.79 17.55
N LYS A 195 10.99 -10.70 16.66
CA LYS A 195 10.10 -11.78 16.24
C LYS A 195 10.07 -12.91 17.26
N ALA A 196 9.11 -12.81 18.19
CA ALA A 196 8.76 -13.89 19.09
C ALA A 196 8.01 -14.99 18.32
N GLU A 197 8.20 -16.25 18.73
CA GLU A 197 7.42 -17.36 18.21
C GLU A 197 5.99 -17.28 18.77
N HIS A 198 5.02 -17.03 17.91
CA HIS A 198 3.62 -17.01 18.29
C HIS A 198 3.05 -18.43 18.28
N HIS A 199 2.57 -18.89 19.42
CA HIS A 199 1.90 -20.19 19.53
C HIS A 199 0.64 -20.22 18.67
N LYS A 200 0.40 -21.34 17.98
CA LYS A 200 -0.85 -21.58 17.29
C LYS A 200 -1.98 -21.73 18.32
N PRO A 201 -3.17 -21.13 18.10
CA PRO A 201 -4.30 -21.32 18.97
C PRO A 201 -4.59 -22.83 19.13
N ALA A 202 -4.79 -23.27 20.36
CA ALA A 202 -5.19 -24.65 20.64
C ALA A 202 -6.68 -24.85 20.28
N GLY A 203 -6.99 -25.95 19.60
CA GLY A 203 -8.36 -26.32 19.26
C GLY A 203 -8.63 -26.45 17.75
N LEU A 204 -9.80 -27.00 17.41
CA LEU A 204 -10.25 -27.15 16.03
C LEU A 204 -10.75 -25.81 15.50
N LEU A 205 -10.27 -25.43 14.33
CA LEU A 205 -10.65 -24.19 13.65
C LEU A 205 -12.14 -24.29 13.27
N GLN A 206 -12.96 -23.41 13.80
CA GLN A 206 -14.35 -23.22 13.36
C GLN A 206 -14.35 -22.18 12.23
N PRO A 207 -14.58 -22.59 10.97
CA PRO A 207 -14.54 -21.64 9.86
C PRO A 207 -15.70 -20.65 9.98
N LEU A 208 -15.38 -19.37 10.10
CA LEU A 208 -16.37 -18.31 9.95
C LEU A 208 -16.74 -18.15 8.48
N PRO A 209 -18.01 -17.81 8.16
CA PRO A 209 -18.43 -17.58 6.79
C PRO A 209 -17.60 -16.48 6.14
N ILE A 210 -17.10 -16.77 4.93
CA ILE A 210 -16.33 -15.80 4.15
C ILE A 210 -17.29 -14.70 3.68
N PRO A 211 -16.98 -13.40 3.87
CA PRO A 211 -17.79 -12.31 3.35
C PRO A 211 -17.86 -12.35 1.82
N GLU A 212 -19.01 -11.96 1.25
CA GLU A 212 -19.18 -11.86 -0.21
C GLU A 212 -18.58 -10.55 -0.76
N TRP A 213 -18.62 -9.49 0.03
CA TRP A 213 -18.21 -8.15 -0.41
C TRP A 213 -17.11 -7.55 0.47
N LYS A 214 -16.24 -6.78 -0.17
CA LYS A 214 -15.20 -5.99 0.52
C LYS A 214 -15.86 -4.95 1.40
N TRP A 215 -15.31 -4.76 2.59
CA TRP A 215 -15.79 -3.80 3.60
C TRP A 215 -17.24 -4.03 4.07
N ASP A 216 -17.74 -5.23 3.90
CA ASP A 216 -19.05 -5.63 4.37
C ASP A 216 -19.02 -6.20 5.79
N LYS A 217 -17.99 -6.95 6.11
CA LYS A 217 -17.77 -7.50 7.44
C LYS A 217 -16.40 -7.08 7.96
N LEU A 218 -16.39 -6.38 9.08
CA LEU A 218 -15.17 -5.86 9.69
C LEU A 218 -14.82 -6.59 10.98
N GLY A 219 -13.53 -6.66 11.30
CA GLY A 219 -13.00 -6.91 12.64
C GLY A 219 -12.48 -5.61 13.20
N MET A 220 -12.70 -5.35 14.48
CA MET A 220 -12.16 -4.18 15.17
C MET A 220 -11.63 -4.56 16.54
N ASP A 221 -10.48 -3.97 16.89
CA ASP A 221 -9.84 -4.18 18.19
C ASP A 221 -9.01 -2.96 18.59
N PHE A 222 -8.58 -2.89 19.86
CA PHE A 222 -7.71 -1.85 20.38
C PHE A 222 -6.41 -2.43 20.93
N ILE A 223 -5.29 -1.95 20.44
CA ILE A 223 -3.99 -2.16 21.08
C ILE A 223 -3.82 -1.03 22.11
N THR A 224 -3.78 -1.40 23.37
CA THR A 224 -3.68 -0.47 24.51
C THR A 224 -2.35 -0.62 25.24
N GLY A 225 -2.03 0.33 26.12
CA GLY A 225 -0.80 0.26 26.92
C GLY A 225 0.46 0.71 26.19
N LEU A 226 0.32 1.41 25.07
CA LEU A 226 1.45 1.97 24.34
C LEU A 226 2.00 3.22 25.06
N PRO A 227 3.30 3.50 24.92
CA PRO A 227 3.88 4.74 25.44
C PRO A 227 3.16 5.96 24.86
N ARG A 228 2.92 6.95 25.72
CA ARG A 228 2.22 8.17 25.29
C ARG A 228 3.07 8.99 24.35
N THR A 229 2.53 9.30 23.17
CA THR A 229 3.22 10.09 22.14
C THR A 229 3.16 11.60 22.44
N HIS A 230 3.91 12.42 21.71
CA HIS A 230 3.85 13.88 21.79
C HIS A 230 2.44 14.42 21.48
N SER A 231 1.72 13.80 20.54
CA SER A 231 0.32 14.09 20.22
C SER A 231 -0.66 13.59 21.30
N GLY A 232 -0.13 12.87 22.30
CA GLY A 232 -0.87 12.34 23.44
C GLY A 232 -1.66 11.07 23.14
N TYR A 233 -1.37 10.35 22.06
CA TYR A 233 -1.91 9.02 21.78
C TYR A 233 -1.26 7.98 22.69
N ASP A 234 -2.03 6.97 23.07
CA ASP A 234 -1.61 5.88 23.95
C ASP A 234 -2.22 4.53 23.55
N SER A 235 -2.92 4.51 22.41
CA SER A 235 -3.62 3.34 21.91
C SER A 235 -3.77 3.39 20.39
N ILE A 236 -3.91 2.23 19.77
CA ILE A 236 -4.21 2.11 18.33
C ILE A 236 -5.55 1.40 18.16
N TRP A 237 -6.42 2.00 17.37
CA TRP A 237 -7.63 1.33 16.92
C TRP A 237 -7.36 0.62 15.61
N VAL A 238 -7.47 -0.70 15.61
CA VAL A 238 -7.27 -1.57 14.46
C VAL A 238 -8.62 -1.90 13.85
N VAL A 239 -8.77 -1.65 12.55
CA VAL A 239 -9.98 -1.98 11.77
C VAL A 239 -9.55 -2.81 10.57
N VAL A 240 -10.10 -4.01 10.42
CA VAL A 240 -9.71 -4.97 9.38
C VAL A 240 -10.91 -5.38 8.56
N ASP A 241 -10.81 -5.29 7.22
CA ASP A 241 -11.77 -5.93 6.33
C ASP A 241 -11.55 -7.45 6.31
N ARG A 242 -12.58 -8.19 6.67
CA ARG A 242 -12.46 -9.67 6.80
C ARG A 242 -12.29 -10.38 5.46
N LEU A 243 -12.69 -9.78 4.34
CA LEU A 243 -12.51 -10.38 3.00
C LEU A 243 -11.12 -10.06 2.43
N SER A 244 -10.81 -8.78 2.22
CA SER A 244 -9.55 -8.36 1.57
C SER A 244 -8.35 -8.33 2.52
N LYS A 245 -8.57 -8.47 3.83
CA LYS A 245 -7.55 -8.33 4.89
C LYS A 245 -6.89 -6.96 4.96
N VAL A 246 -7.43 -5.96 4.25
CA VAL A 246 -6.96 -4.58 4.37
C VAL A 246 -7.23 -4.09 5.79
N ALA A 247 -6.20 -3.51 6.39
CA ALA A 247 -6.27 -2.99 7.74
C ALA A 247 -6.03 -1.48 7.77
N HIS A 248 -6.71 -0.80 8.67
CA HIS A 248 -6.43 0.60 9.05
C HIS A 248 -5.97 0.66 10.50
N PHE A 249 -4.90 1.40 10.73
CA PHE A 249 -4.30 1.61 12.05
C PHE A 249 -4.48 3.07 12.46
N ILE A 250 -5.35 3.33 13.40
CA ILE A 250 -5.78 4.67 13.77
C ILE A 250 -5.26 5.01 15.17
N PRO A 251 -4.35 5.99 15.32
CA PRO A 251 -3.88 6.40 16.62
C PRO A 251 -5.01 7.11 17.39
N VAL A 252 -5.26 6.67 18.62
CA VAL A 252 -6.32 7.17 19.48
C VAL A 252 -5.82 7.33 20.92
N LYS A 253 -6.65 7.95 21.77
CA LYS A 253 -6.42 8.03 23.22
C LYS A 253 -7.42 7.15 23.93
N THR A 254 -6.98 6.41 24.94
CA THR A 254 -7.87 5.62 25.81
C THR A 254 -8.97 6.47 26.44
N THR A 255 -8.72 7.78 26.61
CA THR A 255 -9.67 8.75 27.14
C THR A 255 -10.70 9.27 26.11
N TYR A 256 -10.66 8.81 24.86
CA TYR A 256 -11.65 9.26 23.87
C TYR A 256 -13.05 8.76 24.22
N THR A 257 -14.01 9.70 24.14
CA THR A 257 -15.43 9.37 24.30
C THR A 257 -15.96 8.59 23.07
N SER A 258 -17.04 7.84 23.26
CA SER A 258 -17.71 7.12 22.17
C SER A 258 -18.10 8.04 21.01
N ALA A 259 -18.52 9.29 21.29
CA ALA A 259 -18.84 10.28 20.28
C ALA A 259 -17.60 10.68 19.45
N LYS A 260 -16.43 10.79 20.08
CA LYS A 260 -15.17 11.07 19.37
C LYS A 260 -14.76 9.90 18.51
N LEU A 261 -14.86 8.66 19.01
CA LEU A 261 -14.58 7.45 18.23
C LEU A 261 -15.54 7.31 17.05
N ALA A 262 -16.85 7.59 17.24
CA ALA A 262 -17.82 7.59 16.16
C ALA A 262 -17.47 8.60 15.04
N LYS A 263 -17.01 9.81 15.41
CA LYS A 263 -16.55 10.79 14.41
C LYS A 263 -15.34 10.29 13.64
N ILE A 264 -14.38 9.63 14.31
CA ILE A 264 -13.21 9.02 13.64
C ILE A 264 -13.68 7.90 12.71
N TYR A 265 -14.56 7.01 13.18
CA TYR A 265 -15.15 5.94 12.38
C TYR A 265 -15.81 6.45 11.10
N MET A 266 -16.66 7.47 11.22
CA MET A 266 -17.31 8.09 10.08
C MET A 266 -16.32 8.67 9.06
N THR A 267 -15.27 9.35 9.55
CA THR A 267 -14.32 10.05 8.67
C THR A 267 -13.25 9.15 8.08
N ARG A 268 -12.86 8.08 8.77
CA ARG A 268 -11.76 7.19 8.37
C ARG A 268 -12.24 5.90 7.71
N ILE A 269 -13.42 5.40 8.08
CA ILE A 269 -13.93 4.11 7.58
C ILE A 269 -15.16 4.31 6.69
N VAL A 270 -16.26 4.79 7.25
CA VAL A 270 -17.53 4.87 6.51
C VAL A 270 -17.44 5.73 5.26
N ARG A 271 -16.77 6.89 5.35
CA ARG A 271 -16.58 7.79 4.21
C ARG A 271 -15.80 7.15 3.06
N MET A 272 -14.84 6.25 3.36
CA MET A 272 -13.98 5.62 2.35
C MET A 272 -14.54 4.31 1.82
N HIS A 273 -15.24 3.55 2.67
CA HIS A 273 -15.53 2.15 2.39
C HIS A 273 -17.02 1.78 2.49
N LYS A 274 -17.91 2.68 2.83
CA LYS A 274 -19.33 2.43 3.15
C LYS A 274 -19.59 2.00 4.59
N VAL A 275 -20.88 1.87 4.94
CA VAL A 275 -21.34 1.26 6.20
C VAL A 275 -21.29 -0.27 6.06
N PRO A 276 -20.62 -1.00 6.97
CA PRO A 276 -20.57 -2.46 6.94
C PRO A 276 -21.90 -3.07 7.42
N SER A 277 -22.20 -4.27 6.97
CA SER A 277 -23.36 -5.04 7.45
C SER A 277 -23.10 -5.67 8.83
N THR A 278 -21.84 -6.05 9.11
CA THR A 278 -21.47 -6.72 10.36
C THR A 278 -20.10 -6.27 10.85
N ILE A 279 -19.97 -6.08 12.16
CA ILE A 279 -18.70 -5.81 12.81
C ILE A 279 -18.48 -6.84 13.92
N VAL A 280 -17.33 -7.51 13.90
CA VAL A 280 -16.85 -8.41 14.95
C VAL A 280 -15.98 -7.60 15.91
N LEU A 281 -16.28 -7.66 17.18
CA LEU A 281 -15.66 -6.86 18.24
C LEU A 281 -15.29 -7.73 19.43
N ASP A 282 -14.29 -7.32 20.18
CA ASP A 282 -14.15 -7.82 21.54
C ASP A 282 -15.15 -7.11 22.47
N ARG A 283 -15.30 -7.61 23.72
CA ARG A 283 -16.17 -7.02 24.74
C ARG A 283 -15.55 -5.83 25.47
N GLY A 284 -14.69 -5.08 24.84
CA GLY A 284 -14.09 -3.87 25.39
C GLY A 284 -15.14 -2.82 25.77
N THR A 285 -14.92 -2.13 26.89
CA THR A 285 -15.85 -1.10 27.40
C THR A 285 -16.15 0.02 26.39
N GLN A 286 -15.26 0.27 25.46
CA GLN A 286 -15.38 1.30 24.43
C GLN A 286 -16.46 0.93 23.41
N PHE A 287 -16.60 -0.37 23.07
CA PHE A 287 -17.58 -0.87 22.12
C PHE A 287 -18.93 -1.23 22.74
N THR A 288 -18.99 -1.47 24.06
CA THR A 288 -20.23 -1.82 24.77
C THR A 288 -21.05 -0.61 25.18
N SER A 289 -20.61 0.62 24.89
CA SER A 289 -21.34 1.84 25.23
C SER A 289 -22.70 1.91 24.52
N LYS A 290 -23.73 2.39 25.22
CA LYS A 290 -25.08 2.58 24.64
C LYS A 290 -25.05 3.45 23.37
N PHE A 291 -24.22 4.49 23.36
CA PHE A 291 -24.07 5.36 22.20
C PHE A 291 -23.53 4.61 20.97
N TRP A 292 -22.51 3.75 21.15
CA TRP A 292 -21.93 2.97 20.09
C TRP A 292 -22.93 1.98 19.49
N ASN A 293 -23.65 1.25 20.36
CA ASN A 293 -24.68 0.33 19.93
C ASN A 293 -25.80 1.03 19.15
N GLN A 294 -26.28 2.18 19.64
CA GLN A 294 -27.33 2.96 18.99
C GLN A 294 -26.88 3.53 17.62
N LEU A 295 -25.61 3.94 17.49
CA LEU A 295 -25.05 4.38 16.23
C LEU A 295 -25.09 3.27 15.18
N HIS A 296 -24.68 2.06 15.55
CA HIS A 296 -24.70 0.93 14.63
C HIS A 296 -26.10 0.41 14.33
N GLU A 297 -26.98 0.44 15.29
CA GLU A 297 -28.42 0.15 15.08
C GLU A 297 -29.02 1.11 14.04
N THR A 298 -28.72 2.41 14.14
CA THR A 298 -29.17 3.42 13.18
C THR A 298 -28.61 3.16 11.77
N PHE A 299 -27.43 2.62 11.67
CA PHE A 299 -26.80 2.25 10.38
C PHE A 299 -27.25 0.88 9.85
N GLY A 300 -28.04 0.13 10.60
CA GLY A 300 -28.41 -1.24 10.26
C GLY A 300 -27.22 -2.22 10.34
N THR A 301 -26.15 -1.86 11.06
CA THR A 301 -24.96 -2.70 11.24
C THR A 301 -25.16 -3.66 12.41
N ARG A 302 -24.94 -4.94 12.19
CA ARG A 302 -24.98 -5.96 13.23
C ARG A 302 -23.65 -6.02 13.98
N LEU A 303 -23.68 -5.92 15.31
CA LEU A 303 -22.51 -6.11 16.17
C LEU A 303 -22.44 -7.56 16.66
N GLU A 304 -21.34 -8.23 16.40
CA GLU A 304 -21.03 -9.59 16.85
C GLU A 304 -19.90 -9.53 17.87
N PHE A 305 -20.20 -9.74 19.14
CA PHE A 305 -19.19 -9.74 20.19
C PHE A 305 -18.54 -11.12 20.31
N SER A 306 -17.22 -11.18 20.27
CA SER A 306 -16.48 -12.37 20.57
C SER A 306 -16.73 -12.81 22.02
N THR A 307 -16.80 -14.10 22.27
CA THR A 307 -16.95 -14.63 23.62
C THR A 307 -15.62 -15.18 24.13
N ILE A 308 -15.39 -15.10 25.44
CA ILE A 308 -14.18 -15.63 26.11
C ILE A 308 -13.94 -17.10 25.76
N PHE A 309 -15.00 -17.86 25.44
CA PHE A 309 -14.93 -19.28 25.09
C PHE A 309 -14.75 -19.56 23.59
N HIS A 310 -14.79 -18.53 22.73
CA HIS A 310 -14.57 -18.66 21.29
C HIS A 310 -13.64 -17.55 20.79
N PRO A 311 -12.36 -17.55 21.19
CA PRO A 311 -11.36 -16.56 20.72
C PRO A 311 -11.15 -16.64 19.21
N GLN A 312 -11.54 -17.74 18.59
CA GLN A 312 -11.46 -17.97 17.14
C GLN A 312 -12.34 -17.02 16.32
N THR A 313 -13.33 -16.36 16.93
CA THR A 313 -14.22 -15.41 16.24
C THR A 313 -13.46 -14.14 15.82
N ASP A 314 -12.42 -13.75 16.56
CA ASP A 314 -11.60 -12.57 16.29
C ASP A 314 -10.12 -12.87 15.99
N GLY A 315 -9.74 -14.12 15.87
CA GLY A 315 -8.35 -14.55 15.64
C GLY A 315 -7.68 -13.94 14.40
N GLN A 316 -8.48 -13.34 13.50
CA GLN A 316 -7.94 -12.55 12.38
C GLN A 316 -7.42 -11.19 12.87
N THR A 317 -8.18 -10.46 13.67
CA THR A 317 -7.81 -9.14 14.18
C THR A 317 -6.66 -9.28 15.18
N GLU A 318 -6.71 -10.29 16.07
CA GLU A 318 -5.59 -10.61 16.98
C GLU A 318 -4.29 -10.86 16.22
N ARG A 319 -4.35 -11.60 15.10
CA ARG A 319 -3.17 -11.83 14.28
C ARG A 319 -2.63 -10.55 13.64
N VAL A 320 -3.51 -9.64 13.23
CA VAL A 320 -3.12 -8.32 12.71
C VAL A 320 -2.46 -7.50 13.81
N ASN A 321 -3.00 -7.52 15.04
CA ASN A 321 -2.41 -6.84 16.19
C ASN A 321 -0.99 -7.33 16.48
N GLN A 322 -0.78 -8.66 16.54
CA GLN A 322 0.54 -9.25 16.72
C GLN A 322 1.54 -8.80 15.65
N ILE A 323 1.12 -8.81 14.38
CA ILE A 323 1.96 -8.36 13.28
C ILE A 323 2.30 -6.87 13.43
N LEU A 324 1.31 -6.03 13.75
CA LEU A 324 1.52 -4.61 13.94
C LEU A 324 2.44 -4.31 15.12
N GLU A 325 2.27 -5.00 16.24
CA GLU A 325 3.15 -4.86 17.40
C GLU A 325 4.60 -5.21 17.07
N ASP A 326 4.82 -6.33 16.34
CA ASP A 326 6.15 -6.72 15.91
C ASP A 326 6.76 -5.68 14.96
N MET A 327 5.98 -5.13 14.03
CA MET A 327 6.43 -4.08 13.12
C MET A 327 6.81 -2.80 13.89
N LEU A 328 5.98 -2.36 14.83
CA LEU A 328 6.25 -1.15 15.62
C LEU A 328 7.44 -1.33 16.56
N ARG A 329 7.65 -2.54 17.13
CA ARG A 329 8.87 -2.85 17.89
C ARG A 329 10.10 -2.76 16.99
N GLY A 330 10.01 -3.28 15.75
CA GLY A 330 11.08 -3.15 14.75
C GLY A 330 11.42 -1.68 14.48
N CYS A 331 10.39 -0.87 14.18
CA CYS A 331 10.57 0.57 13.95
C CYS A 331 11.19 1.29 15.14
N ALA A 332 10.79 0.94 16.38
CA ALA A 332 11.33 1.57 17.59
C ALA A 332 12.82 1.26 17.81
N LEU A 333 13.26 0.04 17.43
CA LEU A 333 14.66 -0.37 17.54
C LEU A 333 15.54 0.24 16.43
N ASP A 334 15.01 0.37 15.23
CA ASP A 334 15.77 0.76 14.05
C ASP A 334 15.77 2.29 13.85
N TYR A 335 14.62 2.92 13.95
CA TYR A 335 14.47 4.35 13.66
C TYR A 335 14.42 5.25 14.90
N GLY A 336 14.14 4.70 16.10
CA GLY A 336 14.09 5.45 17.37
C GLY A 336 13.00 6.54 17.44
N SER A 337 12.12 6.64 16.44
CA SER A 337 11.03 7.61 16.37
C SER A 337 9.79 7.15 17.15
N SER A 338 8.84 8.06 17.34
CA SER A 338 7.58 7.73 18.02
C SER A 338 6.77 6.71 17.22
N TRP A 339 6.05 5.82 17.89
CA TRP A 339 5.28 4.78 17.23
C TRP A 339 4.16 5.32 16.34
N ASP A 340 3.59 6.50 16.66
CA ASP A 340 2.54 7.13 15.85
C ASP A 340 3.08 7.70 14.53
N ASP A 341 4.34 8.14 14.48
CA ASP A 341 5.02 8.58 13.26
C ASP A 341 5.25 7.40 12.30
N ASN A 342 5.54 6.22 12.84
CA ASN A 342 5.77 5.00 12.06
C ASN A 342 4.48 4.28 11.61
N LEU A 343 3.33 4.64 12.20
CA LEU A 343 2.07 3.93 11.97
C LEU A 343 1.61 3.96 10.50
N PRO A 344 1.74 5.06 9.74
CA PRO A 344 1.41 5.07 8.31
C PRO A 344 2.27 4.10 7.48
N TYR A 345 3.55 3.98 7.80
CA TYR A 345 4.46 3.04 7.13
C TYR A 345 4.12 1.59 7.48
N ALA A 346 3.79 1.31 8.74
CA ALA A 346 3.33 0.00 9.18
C ALA A 346 2.02 -0.39 8.48
N GLU A 347 1.06 0.53 8.34
CA GLU A 347 -0.18 0.30 7.61
C GLU A 347 0.08 0.01 6.13
N PHE A 348 0.93 0.79 5.49
CA PHE A 348 1.31 0.57 4.09
C PHE A 348 2.02 -0.77 3.91
N SER A 349 3.05 -1.06 4.71
CA SER A 349 3.82 -2.30 4.63
C SER A 349 2.94 -3.53 4.87
N TYR A 350 2.05 -3.49 5.88
CA TYR A 350 1.10 -4.57 6.12
C TYR A 350 0.19 -4.82 4.92
N ASN A 351 -0.43 -3.75 4.39
CA ASN A 351 -1.39 -3.85 3.31
C ASN A 351 -0.76 -4.20 1.95
N ASN A 352 0.51 -3.88 1.76
CA ASN A 352 1.25 -4.17 0.52
C ASN A 352 2.03 -5.49 0.57
N SER A 353 2.14 -6.15 1.73
CA SER A 353 2.83 -7.43 1.89
C SER A 353 1.93 -8.63 1.55
N TYR A 354 2.53 -9.66 0.96
CA TYR A 354 1.84 -10.91 0.65
C TYR A 354 1.20 -11.56 1.88
N GLN A 355 -0.04 -11.97 1.75
CA GLN A 355 -0.81 -12.72 2.75
C GLN A 355 -1.12 -14.13 2.24
N THR A 356 -0.69 -15.13 3.00
CA THR A 356 -0.83 -16.55 2.60
C THR A 356 -2.30 -16.97 2.41
N SER A 357 -3.21 -16.44 3.22
CA SER A 357 -4.64 -16.73 3.15
C SER A 357 -5.33 -16.16 1.90
N LEU A 358 -4.82 -15.04 1.39
CA LEU A 358 -5.32 -14.40 0.16
C LEU A 358 -4.55 -14.84 -1.08
N LYS A 359 -3.33 -15.36 -0.91
CA LYS A 359 -2.33 -15.62 -1.97
C LYS A 359 -1.94 -14.35 -2.76
N MET A 360 -2.15 -13.18 -2.21
CA MET A 360 -1.80 -11.86 -2.74
C MET A 360 -1.69 -10.84 -1.61
N ALA A 361 -1.28 -9.61 -1.92
CA ALA A 361 -1.29 -8.53 -0.95
C ALA A 361 -2.73 -7.99 -0.71
N PRO A 362 -3.08 -7.50 0.50
CA PRO A 362 -4.37 -6.87 0.77
C PRO A 362 -4.72 -5.74 -0.20
N PHE A 363 -3.78 -4.85 -0.53
CA PHE A 363 -4.00 -3.79 -1.52
C PHE A 363 -4.25 -4.35 -2.93
N GLU A 364 -3.61 -5.44 -3.30
CA GLU A 364 -3.87 -6.12 -4.57
C GLU A 364 -5.30 -6.70 -4.59
N ALA A 365 -5.73 -7.31 -3.48
CA ALA A 365 -7.11 -7.77 -3.34
C ALA A 365 -8.12 -6.62 -3.40
N LEU A 366 -7.78 -5.43 -2.87
CA LEU A 366 -8.67 -4.27 -2.86
C LEU A 366 -8.72 -3.56 -4.22
N TYR A 367 -7.56 -3.24 -4.80
CA TYR A 367 -7.42 -2.37 -5.97
C TYR A 367 -7.19 -3.12 -7.28
N GLY A 368 -7.02 -4.45 -7.24
CA GLY A 368 -6.72 -5.29 -8.41
C GLY A 368 -5.27 -5.21 -8.89
N ARG A 369 -4.40 -4.50 -8.18
CA ARG A 369 -2.96 -4.39 -8.47
C ARG A 369 -2.17 -4.10 -7.21
N ARG A 370 -0.91 -4.51 -7.21
CA ARG A 370 0.05 -4.19 -6.15
C ARG A 370 0.46 -2.71 -6.21
N CYS A 371 0.66 -2.11 -5.04
CA CYS A 371 1.30 -0.80 -4.97
C CYS A 371 2.82 -0.96 -5.18
N LYS A 372 3.41 -0.10 -6.00
CA LYS A 372 4.86 -0.05 -6.15
C LYS A 372 5.49 0.56 -4.90
N THR A 373 6.62 0.02 -4.50
CA THR A 373 7.51 0.59 -3.47
C THR A 373 8.64 1.37 -4.13
N PRO A 374 9.43 2.18 -3.40
CA PRO A 374 10.59 2.88 -3.94
C PRO A 374 11.57 1.97 -4.69
N LEU A 375 11.65 0.69 -4.31
CA LEU A 375 12.44 -0.33 -5.00
C LEU A 375 12.04 -0.51 -6.49
N LEU A 376 10.80 -0.17 -6.85
CA LEU A 376 10.20 -0.39 -8.17
C LEU A 376 9.71 0.91 -8.84
N TRP A 377 10.04 2.05 -8.26
CA TRP A 377 9.73 3.38 -8.83
C TRP A 377 10.61 3.69 -10.02
#